data_1c97bd0086e775eb213f18899f707e91
#
_entry.id   1c97bd0086e775eb213f18899f707e91
#
_cell.length_a   1.000
_cell.length_b   1.000
_cell.length_c   1.000
_cell.angle_alpha   90.00
_cell.angle_beta   90.00
_cell.angle_gamma   90.00
#
_symmetry.space_group_name_H-M   'P 1'
#
loop_
_entity.id
_entity.type
_entity.pdbx_description
1 polymer ?
#
loop_
_entity_poly.entity_id
_entity_poly.type
_entity_poly.pdbx_seq_one_letter_code
_entity_poly.pdbx_strand_id
1 'polypeptide(L)'
;MAYNEFAYFYDELNGEADYDALYTYIKGQLDAHGVADGILADLGCGTGDLTLMLTQAGYDMIGVDQSEEMLAVLREKADELGVSDRLLLLRQDILDLDLFGTIRGAVSTFDTYNHIGPAPRFERAIARAAFFMEEGGVFLFDLNTPYKPRQVVAANEFGMEGP
;
A
#
# COMPACT_ATOMS: atom_id res chain seq x y z
N MET A 1 22.82 -0.98 -12.80
CA MET A 1 22.05 -2.17 -12.44
C MET A 1 20.68 -2.13 -13.07
N ALA A 2 20.28 -3.25 -13.64
CA ALA A 2 19.01 -3.31 -14.33
C ALA A 2 17.85 -2.95 -13.41
N TYR A 3 17.89 -3.40 -12.17
CA TYR A 3 16.82 -3.12 -11.24
C TYR A 3 16.74 -1.66 -10.87
N ASN A 4 17.88 -1.01 -10.63
CA ASN A 4 17.86 0.41 -10.34
C ASN A 4 17.32 1.20 -11.51
N GLU A 5 17.72 0.83 -12.72
CA GLU A 5 17.20 1.49 -13.90
C GLU A 5 15.70 1.25 -14.00
N PHE A 6 15.27 0.03 -13.70
CA PHE A 6 13.85 -0.27 -13.75
C PHE A 6 13.07 0.55 -12.74
N ALA A 7 13.62 0.70 -11.52
CA ALA A 7 12.92 1.47 -10.50
C ALA A 7 12.73 2.92 -10.91
N TYR A 8 13.76 3.54 -11.46
CA TYR A 8 13.63 4.91 -11.92
C TYR A 8 12.70 5.01 -13.11
N PHE A 9 12.79 4.05 -14.02
CA PHE A 9 11.92 4.03 -15.18
C PHE A 9 10.45 3.84 -14.76
N TYR A 10 10.22 2.95 -13.81
CA TYR A 10 8.88 2.73 -13.26
C TYR A 10 8.32 4.01 -12.66
N ASP A 11 9.16 4.74 -11.91
CA ASP A 11 8.74 5.98 -11.29
C ASP A 11 8.39 7.01 -12.36
N GLU A 12 9.20 7.07 -13.40
CA GLU A 12 8.95 8.00 -14.49
C GLU A 12 7.65 7.67 -15.22
N LEU A 13 7.39 6.38 -15.46
CA LEU A 13 6.15 5.96 -16.10
C LEU A 13 4.95 6.27 -15.23
N ASN A 14 5.05 5.97 -13.95
CA ASN A 14 3.94 6.19 -13.04
C ASN A 14 3.87 7.63 -12.59
N GLY A 15 4.92 8.40 -12.79
CA GLY A 15 4.90 9.82 -12.53
C GLY A 15 3.90 10.54 -13.41
N GLU A 16 3.53 9.90 -14.50
CA GLU A 16 2.45 10.42 -15.34
C GLU A 16 1.11 10.10 -14.75
N ALA A 17 1.03 9.15 -13.82
CA ALA A 17 -0.22 8.87 -13.15
C ALA A 17 -0.57 10.07 -12.29
N ASP A 18 -1.87 10.27 -12.13
CA ASP A 18 -2.33 11.40 -11.34
C ASP A 18 -2.30 10.99 -9.87
N TYR A 19 -1.13 11.13 -9.26
CA TYR A 19 -0.97 10.78 -7.86
C TYR A 19 -1.80 11.70 -6.95
N ASP A 20 -2.00 12.94 -7.37
CA ASP A 20 -2.82 13.84 -6.57
C ASP A 20 -4.26 13.36 -6.51
N ALA A 21 -4.80 12.94 -7.65
CA ALA A 21 -6.16 12.41 -7.68
C ALA A 21 -6.25 11.11 -6.91
N LEU A 22 -5.25 10.25 -7.04
CA LEU A 22 -5.22 8.98 -6.31
C LEU A 22 -5.17 9.23 -4.81
N TYR A 23 -4.30 10.12 -4.38
CA TYR A 23 -4.19 10.47 -2.97
C TYR A 23 -5.50 11.04 -2.46
N THR A 24 -6.11 11.96 -3.21
CA THR A 24 -7.36 12.58 -2.80
C THR A 24 -8.44 11.52 -2.61
N TYR A 25 -8.52 10.56 -3.53
CA TYR A 25 -9.49 9.49 -3.43
C TYR A 25 -9.23 8.63 -2.19
N ILE A 26 -7.98 8.20 -2.00
CA ILE A 26 -7.63 7.33 -0.89
C ILE A 26 -7.82 8.03 0.44
N LYS A 27 -7.35 9.27 0.54
CA LYS A 27 -7.50 10.03 1.77
C LYS A 27 -8.97 10.23 2.11
N GLY A 28 -9.78 10.50 1.09
CA GLY A 28 -11.22 10.65 1.28
C GLY A 28 -11.87 9.38 1.81
N GLN A 29 -11.46 8.23 1.28
CA GLN A 29 -12.00 6.95 1.75
C GLN A 29 -11.55 6.65 3.17
N LEU A 30 -10.29 6.93 3.48
CA LEU A 30 -9.80 6.72 4.83
C LEU A 30 -10.57 7.59 5.82
N ASP A 31 -10.76 8.86 5.47
CA ASP A 31 -11.51 9.78 6.34
C ASP A 31 -12.96 9.32 6.49
N ALA A 32 -13.57 8.89 5.41
CA ALA A 32 -14.98 8.44 5.46
C ALA A 32 -15.15 7.22 6.35
N HIS A 33 -14.10 6.42 6.52
CA HIS A 33 -14.16 5.24 7.36
C HIS A 33 -13.52 5.47 8.73
N GLY A 34 -13.24 6.72 9.07
CA GLY A 34 -12.75 7.05 10.39
C GLY A 34 -11.27 6.82 10.62
N VAL A 35 -10.50 6.68 9.56
CA VAL A 35 -9.06 6.44 9.67
C VAL A 35 -8.32 7.71 9.28
N ALA A 36 -8.24 8.64 10.23
CA ALA A 36 -7.63 9.95 9.98
C ALA A 36 -6.15 9.98 10.38
N ASP A 37 -5.70 9.01 11.14
CA ASP A 37 -4.31 8.92 11.55
C ASP A 37 -4.00 7.46 11.89
N GLY A 38 -2.81 7.21 12.40
CA GLY A 38 -2.40 5.89 12.83
C GLY A 38 -1.49 5.22 11.81
N ILE A 39 -1.35 3.92 11.94
CA ILE A 39 -0.41 3.16 11.14
C ILE A 39 -1.12 2.56 9.94
N LEU A 40 -0.60 2.84 8.75
CA LEU A 40 -1.10 2.26 7.51
C LEU A 40 0.02 1.49 6.84
N ALA A 41 -0.35 0.42 6.13
CA ALA A 41 0.60 -0.33 5.33
C ALA A 41 0.31 -0.09 3.86
N ASP A 42 1.35 0.15 3.08
CA ASP A 42 1.24 0.27 1.63
C ASP A 42 1.87 -0.98 1.04
N LEU A 43 1.03 -1.87 0.55
CA LEU A 43 1.43 -3.20 0.11
C LEU A 43 1.76 -3.17 -1.37
N GLY A 44 3.04 -3.39 -1.69
CA GLY A 44 3.52 -3.19 -3.04
C GLY A 44 3.78 -1.73 -3.29
N CYS A 45 4.50 -1.07 -2.38
CA CYS A 45 4.61 0.38 -2.39
C CYS A 45 5.47 0.94 -3.53
N GLY A 46 6.31 0.11 -4.14
CA GLY A 46 7.18 0.57 -5.22
C GLY A 46 8.12 1.67 -4.75
N THR A 47 8.26 2.71 -5.55
CA THR A 47 9.13 3.85 -5.20
C THR A 47 8.43 4.85 -4.28
N GLY A 48 7.17 4.61 -3.94
CA GLY A 48 6.56 5.21 -2.77
C GLY A 48 5.98 6.59 -2.89
N ASP A 49 5.60 7.03 -4.09
CA ASP A 49 5.00 8.37 -4.18
C ASP A 49 3.75 8.50 -3.33
N LEU A 50 2.86 7.51 -3.39
CA LEU A 50 1.67 7.52 -2.56
C LEU A 50 2.03 7.37 -1.08
N THR A 51 2.97 6.47 -0.79
CA THR A 51 3.43 6.25 0.59
C THR A 51 3.88 7.57 1.21
N LEU A 52 4.66 8.35 0.46
CA LEU A 52 5.19 9.60 0.97
C LEU A 52 4.11 10.63 1.16
N MET A 53 3.14 10.69 0.27
CA MET A 53 2.03 11.62 0.43
C MET A 53 1.24 11.32 1.70
N LEU A 54 1.02 10.05 1.99
CA LEU A 54 0.31 9.64 3.20
C LEU A 54 1.15 9.93 4.45
N THR A 55 2.47 9.73 4.35
CA THR A 55 3.33 10.07 5.48
C THR A 55 3.27 11.56 5.76
N GLN A 56 3.29 12.38 4.73
CA GLN A 56 3.21 13.83 4.90
C GLN A 56 1.85 14.25 5.43
N ALA A 57 0.83 13.45 5.21
CA ALA A 57 -0.51 13.74 5.71
C ALA A 57 -0.67 13.40 7.20
N GLY A 58 0.34 12.76 7.80
CA GLY A 58 0.31 12.50 9.23
C GLY A 58 0.20 11.05 9.63
N TYR A 59 0.13 10.14 8.67
CA TYR A 59 0.11 8.71 8.99
C TYR A 59 1.52 8.20 9.28
N ASP A 60 1.58 7.15 10.09
CA ASP A 60 2.81 6.37 10.22
C ASP A 60 2.73 5.25 9.21
N MET A 61 3.67 5.22 8.27
CA MET A 61 3.55 4.32 7.13
C MET A 61 4.48 3.14 7.23
N ILE A 62 3.99 1.98 6.79
CA ILE A 62 4.81 0.79 6.57
C ILE A 62 4.76 0.52 5.07
N GLY A 63 5.88 0.68 4.40
CA GLY A 63 5.97 0.39 2.97
C GLY A 63 6.51 -1.01 2.77
N VAL A 64 5.78 -1.84 2.03
CA VAL A 64 6.13 -3.23 1.82
C VAL A 64 6.31 -3.48 0.33
N ASP A 65 7.43 -4.05 -0.05
CA ASP A 65 7.70 -4.40 -1.44
C ASP A 65 8.73 -5.50 -1.46
N GLN A 66 8.73 -6.29 -2.51
CA GLN A 66 9.73 -7.33 -2.69
C GLN A 66 11.02 -6.78 -3.27
N SER A 67 10.96 -5.65 -3.93
CA SER A 67 12.09 -5.08 -4.66
C SER A 67 12.91 -4.19 -3.75
N GLU A 68 14.11 -4.64 -3.45
CA GLU A 68 15.04 -3.87 -2.65
C GLU A 68 15.37 -2.54 -3.34
N GLU A 69 15.45 -2.56 -4.66
CA GLU A 69 15.78 -1.36 -5.43
C GLU A 69 14.68 -0.31 -5.33
N MET A 70 13.43 -0.76 -5.36
CA MET A 70 12.30 0.15 -5.18
C MET A 70 12.33 0.77 -3.80
N LEU A 71 12.57 -0.05 -2.79
CA LEU A 71 12.62 0.44 -1.42
C LEU A 71 13.79 1.40 -1.20
N ALA A 72 14.90 1.19 -1.90
CA ALA A 72 16.04 2.09 -1.79
C ALA A 72 15.68 3.47 -2.35
N VAL A 73 14.96 3.50 -3.46
CA VAL A 73 14.52 4.78 -4.03
C VAL A 73 13.57 5.48 -3.06
N LEU A 74 12.65 4.72 -2.49
CA LEU A 74 11.70 5.29 -1.53
C LEU A 74 12.43 5.86 -0.31
N ARG A 75 13.41 5.13 0.22
CA ARG A 75 14.17 5.62 1.38
C ARG A 75 14.86 6.93 1.07
N GLU A 76 15.44 7.02 -0.12
CA GLU A 76 16.13 8.24 -0.52
C GLU A 76 15.17 9.42 -0.60
N LYS A 77 13.99 9.20 -1.18
CA LYS A 77 12.98 10.25 -1.26
C LYS A 77 12.51 10.68 0.13
N ALA A 78 12.32 9.70 1.02
CA ALA A 78 11.84 10.00 2.36
C ALA A 78 12.86 10.83 3.13
N ASP A 79 14.15 10.52 2.95
CA ASP A 79 15.21 11.30 3.59
C ASP A 79 15.19 12.74 3.07
N GLU A 80 15.00 12.92 1.79
CA GLU A 80 14.96 14.25 1.21
C GLU A 80 13.78 15.05 1.72
N LEU A 81 12.66 14.38 1.98
CA LEU A 81 11.47 15.06 2.49
C LEU A 81 11.45 15.19 4.00
N GLY A 82 12.40 14.57 4.69
CA GLY A 82 12.48 14.68 6.13
C GLY A 82 11.41 13.89 6.86
N VAL A 83 10.90 12.82 6.27
CA VAL A 83 9.81 12.03 6.88
C VAL A 83 10.23 10.61 7.22
N SER A 84 11.53 10.30 7.16
CA SER A 84 12.02 8.95 7.38
C SER A 84 11.67 8.38 8.74
N ASP A 85 11.51 9.23 9.73
CA ASP A 85 11.22 8.77 11.09
C ASP A 85 9.81 8.24 11.26
N ARG A 86 8.93 8.46 10.27
CA ARG A 86 7.57 7.94 10.31
C ARG A 86 7.33 6.93 9.21
N LEU A 87 8.39 6.33 8.69
CA LEU A 87 8.29 5.38 7.58
C LEU A 87 9.15 4.17 7.89
N LEU A 88 8.51 3.00 7.92
CA LEU A 88 9.19 1.73 8.07
C LEU A 88 9.09 1.00 6.74
N LEU A 89 10.21 0.49 6.24
CA LEU A 89 10.25 -0.21 4.97
C LEU A 89 10.57 -1.66 5.23
N LEU A 90 9.76 -2.55 4.65
CA LEU A 90 9.92 -3.98 4.81
C LEU A 90 9.99 -4.64 3.45
N ARG A 91 11.01 -5.46 3.25
CA ARG A 91 11.13 -6.24 2.04
C ARG A 91 10.46 -7.58 2.28
N GLN A 92 9.23 -7.73 1.80
CA GLN A 92 8.43 -8.93 2.03
C GLN A 92 7.55 -9.21 0.83
N ASP A 93 7.18 -10.49 0.70
CA ASP A 93 6.12 -10.91 -0.20
C ASP A 93 4.80 -10.73 0.54
N ILE A 94 3.85 -10.03 -0.07
CA ILE A 94 2.58 -9.77 0.60
C ILE A 94 1.78 -11.03 0.89
N LEU A 95 2.09 -12.14 0.19
CA LEU A 95 1.46 -13.42 0.50
C LEU A 95 1.91 -13.95 1.85
N ASP A 96 3.06 -13.50 2.31
CA ASP A 96 3.63 -13.94 3.58
C ASP A 96 3.86 -12.74 4.50
N LEU A 97 2.99 -11.76 4.40
CA LEU A 97 3.12 -10.54 5.18
C LEU A 97 3.21 -10.82 6.67
N ASP A 98 4.17 -10.18 7.33
CA ASP A 98 4.39 -10.34 8.76
C ASP A 98 4.74 -8.98 9.34
N LEU A 99 3.86 -8.44 10.15
CA LEU A 99 4.03 -7.13 10.75
C LEU A 99 4.19 -7.27 12.26
N PHE A 100 4.79 -6.27 12.87
CA PHE A 100 5.09 -6.32 14.31
C PHE A 100 3.89 -6.01 15.18
N GLY A 101 2.85 -5.40 14.63
CA GLY A 101 1.70 -5.02 15.41
C GLY A 101 0.52 -4.80 14.47
N THR A 102 -0.50 -4.15 15.00
CA THR A 102 -1.72 -3.94 14.22
C THR A 102 -1.63 -2.64 13.42
N ILE A 103 -2.41 -2.59 12.34
CA ILE A 103 -2.50 -1.42 11.48
C ILE A 103 -3.95 -0.99 11.41
N ARG A 104 -4.17 0.29 11.15
CA ARG A 104 -5.52 0.82 11.00
C ARG A 104 -6.03 0.68 9.60
N GLY A 105 -5.14 0.51 8.63
CA GLY A 105 -5.56 0.33 7.26
C GLY A 105 -4.42 -0.11 6.39
N ALA A 106 -4.76 -0.51 5.19
CA ALA A 106 -3.78 -0.90 4.20
C ALA A 106 -4.23 -0.41 2.84
N VAL A 107 -3.28 -0.03 2.01
CA VAL A 107 -3.55 0.37 0.64
C VAL A 107 -2.67 -0.47 -0.27
N SER A 108 -3.16 -0.75 -1.46
CA SER A 108 -2.38 -1.44 -2.47
C SER A 108 -2.90 -0.99 -3.83
N THR A 109 -2.03 -0.39 -4.60
CA THR A 109 -2.43 0.26 -5.85
C THR A 109 -1.59 -0.22 -7.01
N PHE A 110 -1.95 0.24 -8.21
CA PHE A 110 -1.20 -0.03 -9.44
C PHE A 110 -1.09 -1.51 -9.74
N ASP A 111 -2.24 -2.21 -9.59
CA ASP A 111 -2.37 -3.61 -10.02
C ASP A 111 -1.55 -4.61 -9.25
N THR A 112 -1.08 -4.24 -8.06
CA THR A 112 -0.27 -5.16 -7.29
C THR A 112 -0.99 -6.50 -7.11
N TYR A 113 -2.28 -6.48 -6.76
CA TYR A 113 -3.02 -7.71 -6.54
C TYR A 113 -3.35 -8.45 -7.82
N ASN A 114 -3.41 -7.75 -8.95
CA ASN A 114 -3.63 -8.43 -10.23
C ASN A 114 -2.41 -9.24 -10.66
N HIS A 115 -1.24 -8.90 -10.16
CA HIS A 115 -0.02 -9.62 -10.51
C HIS A 115 0.23 -10.82 -9.62
N ILE A 116 -0.57 -11.03 -8.59
CA ILE A 116 -0.38 -12.16 -7.68
C ILE A 116 -0.74 -13.47 -8.35
N GLY A 117 -1.75 -13.47 -9.22
CA GLY A 117 -2.13 -14.68 -9.95
C GLY A 117 -3.49 -15.18 -9.53
N PRO A 118 -3.65 -16.50 -9.44
CA PRO A 118 -4.99 -17.09 -9.25
C PRO A 118 -5.67 -16.63 -7.97
N ALA A 119 -6.99 -16.78 -7.96
CA ALA A 119 -7.82 -16.32 -6.85
C ALA A 119 -7.37 -16.81 -5.47
N PRO A 120 -6.95 -18.07 -5.30
CA PRO A 120 -6.50 -18.50 -3.97
C PRO A 120 -5.32 -17.68 -3.44
N ARG A 121 -4.41 -17.26 -4.31
CA ARG A 121 -3.29 -16.43 -3.88
C ARG A 121 -3.77 -15.05 -3.51
N PHE A 122 -4.68 -14.51 -4.28
CA PHE A 122 -5.28 -13.22 -3.98
C PHE A 122 -5.96 -13.23 -2.62
N GLU A 123 -6.75 -14.29 -2.37
CA GLU A 123 -7.43 -14.44 -1.09
C GLU A 123 -6.45 -14.55 0.06
N ARG A 124 -5.33 -15.24 -0.16
CA ARG A 124 -4.32 -15.35 0.88
C ARG A 124 -3.72 -13.99 1.22
N ALA A 125 -3.42 -13.19 0.19
CA ALA A 125 -2.85 -11.87 0.41
C ALA A 125 -3.81 -10.99 1.23
N ILE A 126 -5.09 -11.04 0.87
CA ILE A 126 -6.10 -10.27 1.60
C ILE A 126 -6.19 -10.75 3.05
N ALA A 127 -6.20 -12.06 3.25
CA ALA A 127 -6.32 -12.63 4.59
C ALA A 127 -5.11 -12.26 5.45
N ARG A 128 -3.92 -12.28 4.87
CA ARG A 128 -2.72 -11.90 5.63
C ARG A 128 -2.80 -10.44 6.05
N ALA A 129 -3.22 -9.57 5.15
CA ALA A 129 -3.34 -8.16 5.50
C ALA A 129 -4.40 -7.95 6.58
N ALA A 130 -5.54 -8.63 6.43
CA ALA A 130 -6.63 -8.47 7.39
C ALA A 130 -6.24 -8.98 8.78
N PHE A 131 -5.37 -9.99 8.84
CA PHE A 131 -4.92 -10.53 10.11
C PHE A 131 -4.29 -9.46 11.00
N PHE A 132 -3.61 -8.49 10.39
CA PHE A 132 -2.93 -7.45 11.16
C PHE A 132 -3.78 -6.19 11.36
N MET A 133 -5.00 -6.16 10.83
CA MET A 133 -5.81 -4.96 10.94
C MET A 133 -6.59 -4.91 12.24
N GLU A 134 -6.67 -3.70 12.80
CA GLU A 134 -7.55 -3.45 13.93
C GLU A 134 -8.99 -3.58 13.48
N GLU A 135 -9.86 -3.80 14.45
CA GLU A 135 -11.28 -3.78 14.20
C GLU A 135 -11.65 -2.42 13.62
N GLY A 136 -12.45 -2.44 12.56
CA GLY A 136 -12.82 -1.20 11.89
C GLY A 136 -11.79 -0.74 10.85
N GLY A 137 -10.74 -1.52 10.64
CA GLY A 137 -9.73 -1.17 9.67
C GLY A 137 -10.25 -1.23 8.25
N VAL A 138 -9.51 -0.59 7.34
CA VAL A 138 -9.94 -0.42 5.96
C VAL A 138 -8.85 -0.90 5.02
N PHE A 139 -9.26 -1.64 4.00
CA PHE A 139 -8.33 -2.09 2.97
C PHE A 139 -8.78 -1.47 1.65
N LEU A 140 -7.91 -0.69 1.04
CA LEU A 140 -8.17 -0.05 -0.24
C LEU A 140 -7.23 -0.65 -1.27
N PHE A 141 -7.78 -1.18 -2.36
CA PHE A 141 -6.92 -1.76 -3.38
C PHE A 141 -7.48 -1.48 -4.76
N ASP A 142 -6.57 -1.52 -5.73
CA ASP A 142 -6.86 -1.18 -7.11
C ASP A 142 -6.85 -2.47 -7.92
N LEU A 143 -8.03 -2.90 -8.36
CA LEU A 143 -8.13 -4.03 -9.26
C LEU A 143 -8.28 -3.48 -10.66
N ASN A 144 -7.42 -3.91 -11.54
CA ASN A 144 -7.43 -3.42 -12.90
C ASN A 144 -8.54 -4.10 -13.69
N THR A 145 -9.76 -3.63 -13.52
CA THR A 145 -10.88 -4.14 -14.27
C THR A 145 -11.50 -2.99 -15.05
N PRO A 146 -12.20 -3.31 -16.14
CA PRO A 146 -12.83 -2.24 -16.93
C PRO A 146 -13.91 -1.49 -16.19
N TYR A 147 -14.51 -2.12 -15.20
CA TYR A 147 -15.70 -1.53 -14.58
C TYR A 147 -15.44 -0.97 -13.20
N LYS A 148 -14.47 -1.50 -12.48
CA LYS A 148 -14.18 -1.06 -11.12
C LYS A 148 -12.67 -1.00 -10.93
N PRO A 149 -12.07 0.09 -11.37
CA PRO A 149 -10.61 0.20 -11.26
C PRO A 149 -10.12 0.31 -9.83
N ARG A 150 -11.01 0.64 -8.87
CA ARG A 150 -10.62 0.73 -7.47
C ARG A 150 -11.66 0.09 -6.60
N GLN A 151 -11.20 -0.56 -5.55
CA GLN A 151 -12.06 -1.25 -4.61
C GLN A 151 -11.78 -0.76 -3.21
N VAL A 152 -12.84 -0.63 -2.42
CA VAL A 152 -12.72 -0.28 -1.01
C VAL A 152 -13.44 -1.36 -0.22
N VAL A 153 -12.73 -2.00 0.68
CA VAL A 153 -13.29 -3.10 1.47
C VAL A 153 -12.87 -2.90 2.92
N ALA A 154 -13.86 -2.88 3.81
CA ALA A 154 -13.56 -2.85 5.23
C ALA A 154 -13.11 -4.23 5.67
N ALA A 155 -12.15 -4.27 6.59
CA ALA A 155 -11.58 -5.54 7.01
C ALA A 155 -12.63 -6.49 7.56
N ASN A 156 -13.61 -5.95 8.29
CA ASN A 156 -14.63 -6.80 8.87
C ASN A 156 -15.59 -7.35 7.83
N GLU A 157 -15.63 -6.76 6.64
CA GLU A 157 -16.45 -7.32 5.59
C GLU A 157 -15.74 -8.43 4.86
N PHE A 158 -14.42 -8.45 4.97
CA PHE A 158 -13.59 -9.36 4.21
C PHE A 158 -13.04 -10.46 5.08
N GLY A 159 -12.20 -10.08 6.02
CA GLY A 159 -11.48 -11.05 6.80
C GLY A 159 -12.33 -11.76 7.81
N MET A 160 -13.27 -11.05 8.37
CA MET A 160 -14.05 -11.62 9.45
C MET A 160 -15.14 -12.50 8.98
N GLU A 161 -15.58 -12.34 7.76
CA GLU A 161 -16.61 -13.21 7.26
C GLU A 161 -16.07 -14.47 6.72
N GLY A 162 -14.81 -14.50 6.45
CA GLY A 162 -14.21 -15.71 5.99
C GLY A 162 -14.27 -16.68 7.12
N PRO A 163 -14.72 -17.75 7.00
CA PRO A 163 -14.45 -18.82 7.93
C PRO A 163 -13.31 -19.55 7.46
#